data_73b39b02871d09fc38cd83fdbe3c7915
#
_entry.id   73b39b02871d09fc38cd83fdbe3c7915
#
_cell.length_a   1.000
_cell.length_b   1.000
_cell.length_c   1.000
_cell.angle_alpha   90.00
_cell.angle_beta   90.00
_cell.angle_gamma   90.00
#
_symmetry.space_group_name_H-M   'P 1'
#
loop_
_entity.id
_entity.type
_entity.pdbx_description
1 polymer ?
#
loop_
_entity_poly.entity_id
_entity_poly.type
_entity_poly.pdbx_seq_one_letter_code
_entity_poly.pdbx_strand_id
1 'polypeptide(L)'
;MIAQHAVFPETQHDERARYNFIANLNKHLAHVSQGNSMAFEKRAEPAFKAEHGRTFASKEELQQAMEQDPHYQTWSALRRSTMEMRQQAGRSLPYRQAQELRQRVAAINKVSDSLILNDKVSVPAYLLAVDNHLMPGSYHTEQFAGDVANAANYDGGLFVTTAGLLGKYSDSYKE
;
A
#
# COMPACT_ATOMS: atom_id res chain seq x y z
N MET A 1 -26.47 -6.62 -0.08
CA MET A 1 -25.65 -6.68 -1.31
C MET A 1 -24.83 -5.40 -1.31
N ILE A 2 -23.54 -5.49 -1.02
CA ILE A 2 -22.66 -4.33 -0.98
C ILE A 2 -22.50 -3.82 -2.41
N ALA A 3 -22.90 -2.57 -2.64
CA ALA A 3 -22.87 -2.00 -3.97
C ALA A 3 -21.43 -1.57 -4.32
N GLN A 4 -20.92 -2.13 -5.40
CA GLN A 4 -19.70 -1.62 -6.02
C GLN A 4 -19.97 -0.18 -6.50
N HIS A 5 -19.10 0.76 -6.13
CA HIS A 5 -19.28 2.14 -6.63
C HIS A 5 -18.96 2.25 -8.13
N ALA A 6 -19.54 3.25 -8.79
CA ALA A 6 -19.55 3.35 -10.26
C ALA A 6 -18.16 3.52 -10.90
N VAL A 7 -17.15 3.93 -10.15
CA VAL A 7 -15.78 4.16 -10.65
C VAL A 7 -14.78 3.09 -10.23
N PHE A 8 -15.25 1.96 -9.68
CA PHE A 8 -14.37 0.84 -9.38
C PHE A 8 -13.87 0.22 -10.70
N PRO A 9 -12.54 0.02 -10.87
CA PRO A 9 -11.99 -0.52 -12.10
C PRO A 9 -12.39 -1.98 -12.33
N GLU A 10 -12.69 -2.35 -13.56
CA GLU A 10 -12.97 -3.73 -13.93
C GLU A 10 -11.68 -4.51 -14.17
N THR A 11 -11.57 -5.69 -13.56
CA THR A 11 -10.42 -6.56 -13.72
C THR A 11 -10.60 -7.57 -14.84
N GLN A 12 -9.60 -7.73 -15.70
CA GLN A 12 -9.46 -8.85 -16.62
C GLN A 12 -8.91 -10.08 -15.90
N HIS A 13 -8.86 -11.22 -16.61
CA HIS A 13 -8.43 -12.49 -16.02
C HIS A 13 -6.99 -12.45 -15.49
N ASP A 14 -6.07 -11.94 -16.29
CA ASP A 14 -4.65 -11.81 -15.94
C ASP A 14 -4.40 -10.81 -14.79
N GLU A 15 -5.12 -9.69 -14.78
CA GLU A 15 -5.07 -8.70 -13.72
C GLU A 15 -5.56 -9.29 -12.40
N ARG A 16 -6.65 -10.06 -12.43
CA ARG A 16 -7.18 -10.76 -11.26
C ARG A 16 -6.21 -11.84 -10.76
N ALA A 17 -5.61 -12.61 -11.67
CA ALA A 17 -4.60 -13.61 -11.32
C ALA A 17 -3.40 -12.97 -10.62
N ARG A 18 -2.94 -11.82 -11.12
CA ARG A 18 -1.86 -11.03 -10.54
C ARG A 18 -2.21 -10.50 -9.15
N TYR A 19 -3.40 -9.97 -8.96
CA TYR A 19 -3.89 -9.52 -7.66
C TYR A 19 -3.95 -10.66 -6.64
N ASN A 20 -4.50 -11.80 -7.05
CA ASN A 20 -4.57 -12.98 -6.19
C ASN A 20 -3.17 -13.50 -5.81
N PHE A 21 -2.23 -13.50 -6.75
CA PHE A 21 -0.85 -13.87 -6.46
C PHE A 21 -0.23 -12.96 -5.39
N ILE A 22 -0.32 -11.63 -5.56
CA ILE A 22 0.28 -10.68 -4.63
C ILE A 22 -0.44 -10.73 -3.26
N ALA A 23 -1.76 -10.90 -3.23
CA ALA A 23 -2.51 -11.06 -1.98
C ALA A 23 -2.06 -12.32 -1.22
N ASN A 24 -1.86 -13.44 -1.90
CA ASN A 24 -1.34 -14.67 -1.29
C ASN A 24 0.12 -14.52 -0.85
N LEU A 25 0.94 -13.79 -1.60
CA LEU A 25 2.31 -13.47 -1.20
C LEU A 25 2.33 -12.62 0.08
N ASN A 26 1.49 -11.59 0.19
CA ASN A 26 1.34 -10.81 1.43
C ASN A 26 0.91 -11.67 2.61
N LYS A 27 -0.03 -12.61 2.40
CA LYS A 27 -0.44 -13.57 3.42
C LYS A 27 0.72 -14.46 3.87
N HIS A 28 1.53 -14.93 2.92
CA HIS A 28 2.73 -15.71 3.24
C HIS A 28 3.75 -14.88 4.04
N LEU A 29 4.00 -13.63 3.63
CA LEU A 29 4.92 -12.73 4.34
C LEU A 29 4.48 -12.40 5.77
N ALA A 30 3.18 -12.44 6.07
CA ALA A 30 2.69 -12.32 7.44
C ALA A 30 3.15 -13.50 8.32
N HIS A 31 3.26 -14.71 7.75
CA HIS A 31 3.87 -15.84 8.47
C HIS A 31 5.38 -15.70 8.61
N VAL A 32 6.07 -15.28 7.54
CA VAL A 32 7.52 -15.04 7.58
C VAL A 32 7.88 -13.99 8.64
N SER A 33 7.04 -12.97 8.83
CA SER A 33 7.27 -11.91 9.84
C SER A 33 7.31 -12.43 11.28
N GLN A 34 6.72 -13.60 11.57
CA GLN A 34 6.80 -14.22 12.90
C GLN A 34 8.25 -14.57 13.28
N GLY A 35 9.10 -14.84 12.28
CA GLY A 35 10.53 -15.03 12.49
C GLY A 35 11.26 -13.79 13.01
N ASN A 36 10.70 -12.58 12.86
CA ASN A 36 11.29 -11.37 13.41
C ASN A 36 11.29 -11.37 14.95
N SER A 37 10.29 -11.97 15.61
CA SER A 37 10.29 -12.13 17.06
C SER A 37 11.44 -13.05 17.49
N MET A 38 11.66 -14.15 16.78
CA MET A 38 12.81 -15.03 17.05
C MET A 38 14.15 -14.34 16.77
N ALA A 39 14.24 -13.55 15.71
CA ALA A 39 15.42 -12.73 15.39
C ALA A 39 15.73 -11.76 16.55
N PHE A 40 14.72 -11.09 17.03
CA PHE A 40 14.85 -10.20 18.19
C PHE A 40 15.30 -10.95 19.44
N GLU A 41 14.50 -11.93 19.89
CA GLU A 41 14.70 -12.61 21.18
C GLU A 41 15.99 -13.46 21.24
N LYS A 42 16.38 -14.08 20.14
CA LYS A 42 17.49 -15.04 20.12
C LYS A 42 18.79 -14.45 19.61
N ARG A 43 18.75 -13.32 18.89
CA ARG A 43 19.96 -12.74 18.28
C ARG A 43 20.15 -11.27 18.59
N ALA A 44 19.24 -10.39 18.20
CA ALA A 44 19.45 -8.93 18.30
C ALA A 44 19.53 -8.45 19.75
N GLU A 45 18.57 -8.83 20.59
CA GLU A 45 18.56 -8.39 21.98
C GLU A 45 19.74 -8.96 22.79
N PRO A 46 20.08 -10.25 22.73
CA PRO A 46 21.25 -10.78 23.45
C PRO A 46 22.56 -10.17 22.97
N ALA A 47 22.75 -9.95 21.66
CA ALA A 47 23.94 -9.31 21.12
C ALA A 47 24.09 -7.87 21.61
N PHE A 48 23.00 -7.10 21.57
CA PHE A 48 23.00 -5.73 22.05
C PHE A 48 23.32 -5.65 23.56
N LYS A 49 22.72 -6.52 24.37
CA LYS A 49 23.00 -6.60 25.81
C LYS A 49 24.46 -6.95 26.10
N ALA A 50 25.03 -7.88 25.33
CA ALA A 50 26.43 -8.27 25.50
C ALA A 50 27.39 -7.12 25.16
N GLU A 51 27.07 -6.33 24.14
CA GLU A 51 27.90 -5.22 23.67
C GLU A 51 27.77 -3.98 24.58
N HIS A 52 26.55 -3.64 25.01
CA HIS A 52 26.26 -2.38 25.70
C HIS A 52 25.99 -2.51 27.21
N GLY A 53 25.87 -3.73 27.74
CA GLY A 53 25.58 -3.98 29.17
C GLY A 53 24.18 -3.54 29.63
N ARG A 54 23.28 -3.20 28.70
CA ARG A 54 21.92 -2.71 28.96
C ARG A 54 20.92 -3.16 27.90
N THR A 55 19.64 -2.91 28.13
CA THR A 55 18.57 -3.03 27.13
C THR A 55 18.51 -1.80 26.21
N PHE A 56 17.73 -1.88 25.15
CA PHE A 56 17.48 -0.75 24.25
C PHE A 56 16.85 0.44 24.99
N ALA A 57 17.37 1.63 24.75
CA ALA A 57 16.85 2.87 25.32
C ALA A 57 15.81 3.55 24.38
N SER A 58 15.81 3.20 23.10
CA SER A 58 14.90 3.79 22.11
C SER A 58 14.50 2.78 21.02
N LYS A 59 13.47 3.16 20.24
CA LYS A 59 13.05 2.39 19.05
C LYS A 59 14.10 2.40 17.95
N GLU A 60 14.86 3.48 17.85
CA GLU A 60 15.92 3.64 16.86
C GLU A 60 17.06 2.67 17.13
N GLU A 61 17.49 2.49 18.39
CA GLU A 61 18.48 1.48 18.75
C GLU A 61 18.00 0.05 18.42
N LEU A 62 16.75 -0.25 18.76
CA LEU A 62 16.14 -1.52 18.42
C LEU A 62 16.12 -1.75 16.90
N GLN A 63 15.71 -0.74 16.14
CA GLN A 63 15.66 -0.82 14.69
C GLN A 63 17.05 -1.08 14.11
N GLN A 64 18.04 -0.32 14.52
CA GLN A 64 19.42 -0.48 14.06
C GLN A 64 19.97 -1.88 14.34
N ALA A 65 19.67 -2.44 15.52
CA ALA A 65 20.07 -3.80 15.86
C ALA A 65 19.37 -4.85 14.98
N MET A 66 18.07 -4.69 14.73
CA MET A 66 17.30 -5.58 13.86
C MET A 66 17.76 -5.50 12.39
N GLU A 67 18.15 -4.33 11.93
CA GLU A 67 18.68 -4.13 10.56
C GLU A 67 19.99 -4.89 10.29
N GLN A 68 20.68 -5.37 11.32
CA GLN A 68 21.84 -6.25 11.18
C GLN A 68 21.46 -7.74 11.09
N ASP A 69 20.22 -8.11 11.41
CA ASP A 69 19.79 -9.50 11.39
C ASP A 69 19.41 -9.94 9.97
N PRO A 70 20.01 -11.03 9.44
CA PRO A 70 19.77 -11.49 8.06
C PRO A 70 18.31 -11.87 7.78
N HIS A 71 17.57 -12.40 8.77
CA HIS A 71 16.16 -12.73 8.60
C HIS A 71 15.34 -11.44 8.43
N TYR A 72 15.57 -10.44 9.28
CA TYR A 72 14.89 -9.15 9.20
C TYR A 72 15.19 -8.43 7.88
N GLN A 73 16.44 -8.44 7.42
CA GLN A 73 16.84 -7.89 6.13
C GLN A 73 16.09 -8.56 4.98
N THR A 74 16.03 -9.89 4.97
CA THR A 74 15.34 -10.67 3.95
C THR A 74 13.84 -10.38 3.95
N TRP A 75 13.21 -10.42 5.12
CA TRP A 75 11.79 -10.09 5.27
C TRP A 75 11.48 -8.66 4.79
N SER A 76 12.28 -7.67 5.18
CA SER A 76 12.12 -6.27 4.76
C SER A 76 12.22 -6.10 3.24
N ALA A 77 13.22 -6.76 2.62
CA ALA A 77 13.39 -6.72 1.17
C ALA A 77 12.21 -7.35 0.42
N LEU A 78 11.75 -8.51 0.87
CA LEU A 78 10.59 -9.19 0.28
C LEU A 78 9.31 -8.35 0.43
N ARG A 79 9.09 -7.75 1.61
CA ARG A 79 7.94 -6.91 1.85
C ARG A 79 7.95 -5.66 0.96
N ARG A 80 9.10 -5.02 0.81
CA ARG A 80 9.28 -3.88 -0.10
C ARG A 80 8.98 -4.28 -1.55
N SER A 81 9.59 -5.36 -2.03
CA SER A 81 9.38 -5.86 -3.39
C SER A 81 7.92 -6.22 -3.66
N THR A 82 7.24 -6.81 -2.68
CA THR A 82 5.81 -7.13 -2.80
C THR A 82 4.97 -5.87 -2.91
N MET A 83 5.30 -4.81 -2.17
CA MET A 83 4.62 -3.53 -2.27
C MET A 83 4.84 -2.86 -3.64
N GLU A 84 6.06 -2.89 -4.15
CA GLU A 84 6.38 -2.39 -5.49
C GLU A 84 5.61 -3.16 -6.58
N MET A 85 5.58 -4.50 -6.52
CA MET A 85 4.76 -5.32 -7.42
C MET A 85 3.27 -4.98 -7.34
N ARG A 86 2.75 -4.75 -6.13
CA ARG A 86 1.36 -4.32 -5.92
C ARG A 86 1.09 -3.00 -6.63
N GLN A 87 1.96 -2.01 -6.49
CA GLN A 87 1.78 -0.71 -7.12
C GLN A 87 1.81 -0.81 -8.65
N GLN A 88 2.73 -1.59 -9.21
CA GLN A 88 2.80 -1.83 -10.65
C GLN A 88 1.54 -2.54 -11.17
N ALA A 89 1.09 -3.59 -10.50
CA ALA A 89 -0.11 -4.33 -10.86
C ALA A 89 -1.38 -3.48 -10.76
N GLY A 90 -1.48 -2.68 -9.69
CA GLY A 90 -2.63 -1.83 -9.44
C GLY A 90 -2.73 -0.65 -10.39
N ARG A 91 -1.59 -0.09 -10.78
CA ARG A 91 -1.55 1.11 -11.60
C ARG A 91 -1.91 0.86 -13.07
N SER A 92 -1.51 -0.27 -13.61
CA SER A 92 -1.84 -0.64 -15.00
C SER A 92 -3.34 -0.75 -15.25
N LEU A 93 -4.09 -1.20 -14.25
CA LEU A 93 -5.52 -1.42 -14.32
C LEU A 93 -6.34 -0.13 -14.60
N PRO A 94 -6.24 0.95 -13.78
CA PRO A 94 -6.96 2.18 -14.05
C PRO A 94 -6.45 2.92 -15.28
N TYR A 95 -5.16 2.82 -15.63
CA TYR A 95 -4.67 3.46 -16.85
C TYR A 95 -5.21 2.81 -18.11
N ARG A 96 -5.41 1.50 -18.14
CA ARG A 96 -6.09 0.81 -19.24
C ARG A 96 -7.53 1.31 -19.44
N GLN A 97 -8.19 1.75 -18.37
CA GLN A 97 -9.58 2.21 -18.34
C GLN A 97 -9.72 3.71 -18.14
N ALA A 98 -8.64 4.48 -18.30
CA ALA A 98 -8.59 5.89 -17.90
C ALA A 98 -9.70 6.74 -18.53
N GLN A 99 -9.96 6.57 -19.82
CA GLN A 99 -11.01 7.32 -20.53
C GLN A 99 -12.40 6.97 -20.00
N GLU A 100 -12.67 5.69 -19.80
CA GLU A 100 -13.96 5.21 -19.31
C GLU A 100 -14.20 5.66 -17.85
N LEU A 101 -13.20 5.52 -16.99
CA LEU A 101 -13.28 5.97 -15.59
C LEU A 101 -13.53 7.49 -15.51
N ARG A 102 -12.87 8.29 -16.34
CA ARG A 102 -13.14 9.73 -16.42
C ARG A 102 -14.58 10.04 -16.82
N GLN A 103 -15.12 9.32 -17.79
CA GLN A 103 -16.52 9.49 -18.21
C GLN A 103 -17.49 9.13 -17.09
N ARG A 104 -17.23 8.01 -16.39
CA ARG A 104 -18.03 7.59 -15.23
C ARG A 104 -18.01 8.64 -14.11
N VAL A 105 -16.82 9.15 -13.77
CA VAL A 105 -16.66 10.22 -12.78
C VAL A 105 -17.43 11.48 -13.18
N ALA A 106 -17.29 11.93 -14.44
CA ALA A 106 -17.98 13.12 -14.91
C ALA A 106 -19.52 12.98 -14.84
N ALA A 107 -20.04 11.75 -15.04
CA ALA A 107 -21.48 11.50 -14.96
C ALA A 107 -22.04 11.54 -13.51
N ILE A 108 -21.22 11.19 -12.50
CA ILE A 108 -21.65 11.14 -11.10
C ILE A 108 -21.20 12.36 -10.30
N ASN A 109 -20.18 13.08 -10.76
CA ASN A 109 -19.55 14.19 -10.06
C ASN A 109 -20.44 15.45 -10.18
N LYS A 110 -21.58 15.41 -9.52
CA LYS A 110 -22.39 16.61 -9.34
C LYS A 110 -21.76 17.42 -8.24
N VAL A 111 -21.45 18.67 -8.52
CA VAL A 111 -20.98 19.62 -7.49
C VAL A 111 -21.97 19.57 -6.34
N SER A 112 -21.51 19.17 -5.17
CA SER A 112 -22.32 19.16 -3.96
C SER A 112 -21.92 20.35 -3.11
N ASP A 113 -22.89 21.10 -2.61
CA ASP A 113 -22.64 22.19 -1.67
C ASP A 113 -21.97 21.73 -0.37
N SER A 114 -21.96 20.42 -0.11
CA SER A 114 -21.26 19.81 1.02
C SER A 114 -19.76 19.58 0.77
N LEU A 115 -19.28 19.70 -0.48
CA LEU A 115 -17.86 19.54 -0.82
C LEU A 115 -17.19 20.91 -0.87
N ILE A 116 -16.39 21.18 0.14
CA ILE A 116 -15.58 22.40 0.24
C ILE A 116 -14.12 22.04 -0.06
N LEU A 117 -13.60 22.56 -1.17
CA LEU A 117 -12.21 22.39 -1.57
C LEU A 117 -11.42 23.68 -1.28
N ASN A 118 -10.17 23.52 -0.88
CA ASN A 118 -9.25 24.64 -0.72
C ASN A 118 -8.23 24.64 -1.88
N ASP A 119 -8.47 25.47 -2.88
CA ASP A 119 -7.61 25.58 -4.07
C ASP A 119 -6.20 26.13 -3.79
N LYS A 120 -5.98 26.63 -2.57
CA LYS A 120 -4.70 27.21 -2.14
C LYS A 120 -3.84 26.24 -1.34
N VAL A 121 -4.23 24.98 -1.23
CA VAL A 121 -3.41 23.95 -0.55
C VAL A 121 -2.14 23.72 -1.35
N SER A 122 -0.99 23.95 -0.72
CA SER A 122 0.30 23.53 -1.27
C SER A 122 0.67 22.15 -0.74
N VAL A 123 1.17 21.29 -1.63
CA VAL A 123 1.67 19.96 -1.22
C VAL A 123 2.94 20.15 -0.40
N PRO A 124 3.03 19.63 0.84
CA PRO A 124 4.24 19.74 1.66
C PRO A 124 5.46 19.10 0.98
N ALA A 125 6.63 19.71 1.12
CA ALA A 125 7.85 19.27 0.46
C ALA A 125 8.21 17.79 0.74
N TYR A 126 7.94 17.28 1.94
CA TYR A 126 8.21 15.88 2.28
C TYR A 126 7.34 14.89 1.50
N LEU A 127 6.13 15.26 1.09
CA LEU A 127 5.27 14.43 0.23
C LEU A 127 5.76 14.41 -1.22
N LEU A 128 6.48 15.44 -1.65
CA LEU A 128 7.07 15.50 -2.99
C LEU A 128 8.38 14.72 -3.08
N ALA A 129 9.07 14.55 -1.94
CA ALA A 129 10.38 13.92 -1.86
C ALA A 129 10.32 12.39 -1.68
N VAL A 130 9.20 11.85 -1.20
CA VAL A 130 9.07 10.43 -0.84
C VAL A 130 7.80 9.85 -1.45
N ASP A 131 7.94 8.73 -2.14
CA ASP A 131 6.79 7.94 -2.61
C ASP A 131 6.09 7.26 -1.41
N ASN A 132 4.97 7.81 -0.99
CA ASN A 132 4.15 7.18 0.02
C ASN A 132 3.65 5.81 -0.46
N HIS A 133 3.79 4.82 0.37
CA HIS A 133 3.45 3.43 0.05
C HIS A 133 4.14 2.86 -1.19
N LEU A 134 5.29 3.43 -1.59
CA LEU A 134 6.01 3.08 -2.82
C LEU A 134 5.12 3.24 -4.09
N MET A 135 4.16 4.15 -4.04
CA MET A 135 3.30 4.47 -5.17
C MET A 135 3.96 5.54 -6.04
N PRO A 136 4.36 5.24 -7.28
CA PRO A 136 5.01 6.20 -8.16
C PRO A 136 4.19 7.47 -8.36
N GLY A 137 4.78 8.65 -8.08
CA GLY A 137 4.10 9.93 -8.10
C GLY A 137 3.23 10.20 -6.87
N SER A 138 3.29 9.34 -5.85
CA SER A 138 2.50 9.42 -4.62
C SER A 138 0.99 9.57 -4.91
N TYR A 139 0.22 10.16 -3.98
CA TYR A 139 -1.24 10.32 -4.14
C TYR A 139 -1.66 11.63 -4.81
N HIS A 140 -0.73 12.54 -4.99
CA HIS A 140 -1.00 13.91 -5.49
C HIS A 140 -0.68 14.13 -6.96
N THR A 141 -0.03 13.15 -7.63
CA THR A 141 0.37 13.31 -9.03
C THR A 141 -0.79 12.94 -9.96
N GLU A 142 -1.15 13.87 -10.83
CA GLU A 142 -2.03 13.66 -11.97
C GLU A 142 -1.22 13.53 -13.26
N GLN A 143 -1.50 12.53 -14.08
CA GLN A 143 -0.89 12.35 -15.40
C GLN A 143 -1.60 13.17 -16.48
N PHE A 144 -2.86 13.49 -16.27
CA PHE A 144 -3.71 14.28 -17.15
C PHE A 144 -4.85 14.90 -16.34
N ALA A 145 -5.47 15.94 -16.85
CA ALA A 145 -6.56 16.63 -16.17
C ALA A 145 -7.73 15.68 -15.83
N GLY A 146 -8.11 15.65 -14.56
CA GLY A 146 -9.15 14.76 -14.03
C GLY A 146 -8.71 13.29 -13.96
N ASP A 147 -7.44 13.04 -13.71
CA ASP A 147 -6.90 11.70 -13.49
C ASP A 147 -7.42 11.13 -12.15
N VAL A 148 -8.11 10.01 -12.24
CA VAL A 148 -8.63 9.26 -11.09
C VAL A 148 -7.86 7.97 -10.83
N ALA A 149 -6.73 7.75 -11.53
CA ALA A 149 -6.01 6.50 -11.48
C ALA A 149 -5.48 6.17 -10.08
N ASN A 150 -5.05 7.18 -9.32
CA ASN A 150 -4.55 6.96 -7.97
C ASN A 150 -5.66 6.49 -7.01
N ALA A 151 -6.85 7.10 -7.09
CA ALA A 151 -8.00 6.68 -6.30
C ALA A 151 -8.46 5.26 -6.68
N ALA A 152 -8.57 4.98 -7.98
CA ALA A 152 -8.96 3.67 -8.49
C ALA A 152 -7.92 2.58 -8.16
N ASN A 153 -6.62 2.91 -8.18
CA ASN A 153 -5.55 2.02 -7.72
C ASN A 153 -5.66 1.74 -6.22
N TYR A 154 -6.01 2.73 -5.42
CA TYR A 154 -6.18 2.56 -3.98
C TYR A 154 -7.31 1.57 -3.67
N ASP A 155 -8.48 1.76 -4.29
CA ASP A 155 -9.64 0.89 -4.11
C ASP A 155 -9.34 -0.58 -4.43
N GLY A 156 -8.79 -0.85 -5.61
CA GLY A 156 -8.39 -2.21 -6.00
C GLY A 156 -7.24 -2.77 -5.16
N GLY A 157 -6.35 -1.89 -4.72
CA GLY A 157 -5.17 -2.24 -3.96
C GLY A 157 -5.43 -2.68 -2.53
N LEU A 158 -6.52 -2.27 -1.91
CA LEU A 158 -6.88 -2.69 -0.56
C LEU A 158 -7.07 -4.21 -0.46
N PHE A 159 -7.69 -4.83 -1.47
CA PHE A 159 -7.78 -6.29 -1.55
C PHE A 159 -6.39 -6.96 -1.45
N VAL A 160 -5.43 -6.43 -2.18
CA VAL A 160 -4.07 -6.99 -2.24
C VAL A 160 -3.32 -6.78 -0.93
N THR A 161 -3.33 -5.56 -0.38
CA THR A 161 -2.59 -5.20 0.83
C THR A 161 -3.14 -5.85 2.09
N THR A 162 -4.44 -6.12 2.13
CA THR A 162 -5.09 -6.82 3.24
C THR A 162 -5.15 -8.33 3.06
N ALA A 163 -4.52 -8.86 2.01
CA ALA A 163 -4.56 -10.28 1.66
C ALA A 163 -6.01 -10.83 1.52
N GLY A 164 -6.92 -9.98 1.07
CA GLY A 164 -8.34 -10.30 0.90
C GLY A 164 -9.18 -10.35 2.18
N LEU A 165 -8.60 -10.01 3.34
CA LEU A 165 -9.31 -10.06 4.63
C LEU A 165 -10.52 -9.13 4.71
N LEU A 166 -10.51 -8.03 3.95
CA LEU A 166 -11.59 -7.05 3.90
C LEU A 166 -12.59 -7.30 2.75
N GLY A 167 -12.55 -8.49 2.15
CA GLY A 167 -13.39 -8.83 1.02
C GLY A 167 -12.88 -8.28 -0.33
N LYS A 168 -13.55 -8.68 -1.41
CA LYS A 168 -13.15 -8.35 -2.78
C LYS A 168 -13.15 -6.85 -3.07
N TYR A 169 -14.04 -6.11 -2.46
CA TYR A 169 -14.26 -4.67 -2.66
C TYR A 169 -13.93 -3.86 -1.41
N SER A 170 -13.18 -4.42 -0.47
CA SER A 170 -12.90 -3.80 0.83
C SER A 170 -14.18 -3.42 1.58
N ASP A 171 -15.10 -4.37 1.63
CA ASP A 171 -16.49 -4.18 2.03
C ASP A 171 -16.63 -3.63 3.45
N SER A 172 -15.70 -3.97 4.34
CA SER A 172 -15.70 -3.49 5.72
C SER A 172 -15.39 -1.99 5.90
N TYR A 173 -14.99 -1.29 4.83
CA TYR A 173 -14.81 0.17 4.86
C TYR A 173 -16.02 0.95 4.33
N LYS A 174 -17.06 0.23 3.89
CA LYS A 174 -18.23 0.83 3.20
C LYS A 174 -19.49 0.79 4.06
N GLU A 175 -19.37 0.28 5.28
CA GLU A 175 -20.41 0.34 6.32
C GLU A 175 -20.13 1.53 7.23
#